data_575d36f5ccbe7c6e819293b2883b8adc
#
_entry.id   575d36f5ccbe7c6e819293b2883b8adc
#
_cell.length_a   1.000
_cell.length_b   1.000
_cell.length_c   1.000
_cell.angle_alpha   90.00
_cell.angle_beta   90.00
_cell.angle_gamma   90.00
#
_symmetry.space_group_name_H-M   'P 1'
#
loop_
_entity.id
_entity.type
_entity.pdbx_description
1 polymer ?
#
loop_
_entity_poly.entity_id
_entity_poly.type
_entity_poly.pdbx_seq_one_letter_code
_entity_poly.pdbx_strand_id
1 'polypeptide(L)'
;MNKKRKTSRHGGQRPLIPIVFGTAFFLIAVVFSVTGLAKHSPAPSQNVDALLPSETPAETPATTADPAVTASPSDLIPTPPVPTTATPTAPVTSPVPASNINFEVKTMKQEDIYQGKLILINSEHHYRFYDFENFVTLFDYQTYSYKVSDYDLLFAESAIPALNDMLDDFYYYTGLDAVMAISGHRTYDFQQYLLDKEIALVGAEEAAKWVAQPGASEHHSGLAIDFGVLYDSGEYYEYDGSGVFAWINENCHKYGFIVRYNPDKQHITGIAHEPWHFRYLGVPHATKVTELGLCLEEYIDYLRDYSYDKPLTIETDSGEVYKTYFCKGLNVYTPKNVDYEISGNNIDGFIITYKVS
;
A
#
# COMPACT_ATOMS: atom_id res chain seq x y z
N MET A 1 -60.02 38.92 -18.06
CA MET A 1 -60.12 37.94 -16.97
C MET A 1 -59.29 36.70 -17.34
N ASN A 2 -58.02 36.65 -16.88
CA ASN A 2 -57.09 35.57 -17.19
C ASN A 2 -56.82 34.75 -15.91
N LYS A 3 -57.29 33.50 -15.90
CA LYS A 3 -57.00 32.54 -14.85
C LYS A 3 -55.66 31.86 -15.11
N LYS A 4 -54.66 32.12 -14.25
CA LYS A 4 -53.39 31.39 -14.18
C LYS A 4 -53.64 30.04 -13.51
N ARG A 5 -53.32 28.93 -14.21
CA ARG A 5 -53.24 27.59 -13.67
C ARG A 5 -51.89 27.46 -12.92
N LYS A 6 -51.96 27.13 -11.61
CA LYS A 6 -50.84 26.67 -10.80
C LYS A 6 -50.65 25.15 -11.02
N THR A 7 -49.51 24.74 -11.55
CA THR A 7 -49.11 23.34 -11.55
C THR A 7 -48.27 23.08 -10.27
N SER A 8 -48.80 22.29 -9.38
CA SER A 8 -48.12 21.78 -8.19
C SER A 8 -47.21 20.60 -8.62
N ARG A 9 -45.90 20.78 -8.50
CA ARG A 9 -44.94 19.66 -8.55
C ARG A 9 -44.84 19.09 -7.14
N HIS A 10 -45.30 17.87 -6.96
CA HIS A 10 -44.96 17.06 -5.79
C HIS A 10 -43.57 16.51 -5.97
N GLY A 11 -42.58 17.06 -5.25
CA GLY A 11 -41.28 16.48 -5.02
C GLY A 11 -41.40 15.41 -3.95
N GLY A 12 -41.36 14.16 -4.34
CA GLY A 12 -41.21 13.05 -3.40
C GLY A 12 -39.82 13.08 -2.80
N GLN A 13 -39.69 13.50 -1.56
CA GLN A 13 -38.49 13.28 -0.76
C GLN A 13 -38.44 11.77 -0.45
N ARG A 14 -37.41 11.10 -0.99
CA ARG A 14 -37.03 9.77 -0.51
C ARG A 14 -36.38 9.94 0.87
N PRO A 15 -36.69 9.13 1.87
CA PRO A 15 -36.00 9.19 3.14
C PRO A 15 -34.55 8.78 2.95
N LEU A 16 -33.61 9.69 3.26
CA LEU A 16 -32.22 9.37 3.48
C LEU A 16 -32.15 8.51 4.74
N ILE A 17 -31.85 7.25 4.59
CA ILE A 17 -31.43 6.39 5.69
C ILE A 17 -29.99 6.74 5.95
N PRO A 18 -29.59 7.31 7.09
CA PRO A 18 -28.18 7.48 7.42
C PRO A 18 -27.59 6.09 7.68
N ILE A 19 -26.83 5.57 6.75
CA ILE A 19 -26.02 4.38 6.96
C ILE A 19 -24.81 4.82 7.77
N VAL A 20 -24.86 4.65 9.08
CA VAL A 20 -23.73 4.85 10.00
C VAL A 20 -22.80 3.64 9.86
N PHE A 21 -21.97 3.60 8.82
CA PHE A 21 -21.00 2.52 8.62
C PHE A 21 -19.58 2.88 9.12
N GLY A 22 -19.26 4.16 9.33
CA GLY A 22 -17.89 4.62 9.54
C GLY A 22 -17.21 4.14 10.84
N THR A 23 -17.95 3.83 11.90
CA THR A 23 -17.35 3.45 13.20
C THR A 23 -17.35 1.95 13.47
N ALA A 24 -18.21 1.17 12.83
CA ALA A 24 -18.32 -0.27 13.07
C ALA A 24 -17.25 -1.08 12.30
N PHE A 25 -16.85 -0.63 11.10
CA PHE A 25 -15.88 -1.33 10.26
C PHE A 25 -14.44 -1.23 10.79
N PHE A 26 -14.07 -0.11 11.40
CA PHE A 26 -12.74 0.04 11.98
C PHE A 26 -12.53 -0.84 13.22
N LEU A 27 -13.59 -1.04 14.02
CA LEU A 27 -13.59 -2.00 15.14
C LEU A 27 -13.45 -3.45 14.67
N ILE A 28 -13.91 -3.78 13.48
CA ILE A 28 -13.84 -5.13 12.94
C ILE A 28 -12.41 -5.43 12.48
N ALA A 29 -11.71 -4.52 11.80
CA ALA A 29 -10.32 -4.74 11.36
C ALA A 29 -9.37 -4.93 12.56
N VAL A 30 -9.50 -4.11 13.62
CA VAL A 30 -8.68 -4.22 14.83
C VAL A 30 -9.01 -5.47 15.63
N VAL A 31 -10.29 -5.86 15.74
CA VAL A 31 -10.72 -7.06 16.47
C VAL A 31 -10.27 -8.34 15.75
N PHE A 32 -10.26 -8.35 14.42
CA PHE A 32 -9.82 -9.53 13.66
C PHE A 32 -8.30 -9.73 13.69
N SER A 33 -7.48 -8.67 13.73
CA SER A 33 -6.03 -8.79 13.94
C SER A 33 -5.69 -9.54 15.24
N VAL A 34 -6.48 -9.31 16.29
CA VAL A 34 -6.31 -9.99 17.59
C VAL A 34 -6.80 -11.43 17.55
N THR A 35 -7.88 -11.74 16.85
CA THR A 35 -8.41 -13.11 16.77
C THR A 35 -7.59 -14.00 15.86
N GLY A 36 -6.87 -13.47 14.87
CA GLY A 36 -5.93 -14.20 14.03
C GLY A 36 -4.75 -14.77 14.83
N LEU A 37 -4.23 -14.03 15.80
CA LEU A 37 -3.17 -14.49 16.71
C LEU A 37 -3.61 -15.64 17.64
N ALA A 38 -4.87 -15.72 18.02
CA ALA A 38 -5.38 -16.79 18.87
C ALA A 38 -5.40 -18.18 18.20
N LYS A 39 -5.24 -18.27 16.88
CA LYS A 39 -5.19 -19.54 16.14
C LYS A 39 -3.81 -20.14 15.96
N HIS A 40 -2.75 -19.46 16.40
CA HIS A 40 -1.36 -19.90 16.24
C HIS A 40 -0.61 -20.09 17.57
N SER A 41 -1.31 -20.40 18.68
CA SER A 41 -0.63 -20.88 19.88
C SER A 41 -0.28 -22.35 19.72
N PRO A 42 0.99 -22.75 19.85
CA PRO A 42 1.37 -24.17 19.90
C PRO A 42 0.81 -24.78 21.18
N ALA A 43 0.21 -25.94 21.06
CA ALA A 43 -0.28 -26.71 22.17
C ALA A 43 0.85 -27.00 23.19
N PRO A 44 0.58 -26.95 24.51
CA PRO A 44 1.59 -27.26 25.50
C PRO A 44 1.94 -28.76 25.42
N SER A 45 3.23 -29.06 25.32
CA SER A 45 3.78 -30.41 25.44
C SER A 45 3.49 -30.97 26.83
N GLN A 46 2.63 -31.95 26.92
CA GLN A 46 2.56 -32.80 28.10
C GLN A 46 3.39 -34.08 27.87
N ASN A 47 4.51 -34.17 28.58
CA ASN A 47 5.19 -35.40 28.86
C ASN A 47 4.37 -36.19 29.86
N VAL A 48 3.96 -37.38 29.49
CA VAL A 48 3.70 -38.49 30.44
C VAL A 48 4.16 -39.79 29.80
N ASP A 49 5.21 -40.32 30.43
CA ASP A 49 5.71 -41.66 30.23
C ASP A 49 4.67 -42.73 30.63
N ALA A 50 4.82 -43.89 30.01
CA ALA A 50 4.51 -45.23 30.45
C ALA A 50 3.28 -45.94 29.90
N LEU A 51 3.63 -47.08 29.33
CA LEU A 51 3.01 -48.39 29.26
C LEU A 51 2.49 -48.87 27.90
N LEU A 52 3.38 -49.67 27.25
CA LEU A 52 3.06 -50.74 26.29
C LEU A 52 2.28 -51.91 26.94
N PRO A 53 1.49 -52.68 26.20
CA PRO A 53 2.08 -53.82 25.48
C PRO A 53 1.51 -54.09 24.05
N SER A 54 2.43 -54.57 23.25
CA SER A 54 2.47 -55.51 22.14
C SER A 54 1.18 -56.26 21.73
N GLU A 55 0.94 -56.38 20.43
CA GLU A 55 0.91 -57.58 19.63
C GLU A 55 0.61 -57.35 18.15
N THR A 56 1.32 -58.04 17.28
CA THR A 56 1.30 -58.17 15.83
C THR A 56 0.53 -59.45 15.45
N PRO A 57 0.38 -59.86 14.18
CA PRO A 57 -0.19 -59.28 12.95
C PRO A 57 -1.24 -60.26 12.30
N ALA A 58 -1.93 -59.83 11.22
CA ALA A 58 -2.41 -60.77 10.18
C ALA A 58 -2.95 -60.02 8.94
N GLU A 59 -2.25 -60.21 7.83
CA GLU A 59 -2.61 -60.76 6.55
C GLU A 59 -3.59 -60.00 5.63
N THR A 60 -3.03 -59.73 4.45
CA THR A 60 -3.66 -59.36 3.16
C THR A 60 -4.50 -60.54 2.60
N PRO A 61 -5.49 -60.31 1.71
CA PRO A 61 -5.15 -60.51 0.30
C PRO A 61 -5.73 -59.48 -0.70
N ALA A 62 -5.03 -59.42 -1.81
CA ALA A 62 -5.31 -58.67 -3.01
C ALA A 62 -6.50 -59.25 -3.81
N THR A 63 -7.14 -58.37 -4.60
CA THR A 63 -7.50 -58.68 -6.03
C THR A 63 -8.13 -57.48 -6.74
N THR A 64 -7.47 -57.04 -7.80
CA THR A 64 -7.89 -56.65 -9.16
C THR A 64 -9.11 -55.73 -9.41
N ALA A 65 -8.91 -54.62 -10.07
CA ALA A 65 -9.24 -54.30 -11.47
C ALA A 65 -9.34 -52.76 -11.69
N ASP A 66 -8.62 -52.29 -12.65
CA ASP A 66 -8.62 -51.04 -13.40
C ASP A 66 -9.84 -50.98 -14.41
N PRO A 67 -10.10 -49.88 -15.14
CA PRO A 67 -9.76 -48.46 -15.00
C PRO A 67 -11.00 -47.54 -15.17
N ALA A 68 -10.91 -46.33 -14.66
CA ALA A 68 -11.70 -45.21 -15.19
C ALA A 68 -10.90 -43.93 -15.15
N VAL A 69 -10.53 -43.45 -16.29
CA VAL A 69 -9.99 -42.15 -16.63
C VAL A 69 -10.95 -41.08 -16.15
N THR A 70 -10.54 -40.25 -15.20
CA THR A 70 -11.18 -38.97 -14.99
C THR A 70 -10.14 -37.85 -15.22
N ALA A 71 -10.42 -37.11 -16.31
CA ALA A 71 -9.68 -35.95 -16.72
C ALA A 71 -9.68 -34.85 -15.63
N SER A 72 -8.49 -34.36 -15.36
CA SER A 72 -8.25 -33.11 -14.63
C SER A 72 -8.75 -31.93 -15.44
N PRO A 73 -9.45 -30.95 -14.89
CA PRO A 73 -9.78 -29.74 -15.60
C PRO A 73 -8.63 -28.74 -15.44
N SER A 74 -7.62 -28.89 -16.26
CA SER A 74 -6.59 -27.90 -16.52
C SER A 74 -6.53 -27.72 -18.01
N ASP A 75 -7.34 -26.81 -18.51
CA ASP A 75 -7.18 -26.19 -19.83
C ASP A 75 -8.49 -25.48 -20.17
N LEU A 76 -8.54 -24.20 -19.93
CA LEU A 76 -9.33 -23.20 -20.64
C LEU A 76 -9.15 -21.83 -19.92
N ILE A 77 -7.94 -21.27 -19.99
CA ILE A 77 -7.78 -19.83 -19.87
C ILE A 77 -7.69 -19.31 -21.31
N PRO A 78 -8.70 -18.62 -21.83
CA PRO A 78 -8.56 -17.95 -23.12
C PRO A 78 -7.61 -16.75 -22.94
N THR A 79 -6.53 -16.75 -23.69
CA THR A 79 -5.68 -15.56 -23.87
C THR A 79 -6.52 -14.44 -24.47
N PRO A 80 -6.66 -13.28 -23.79
CA PRO A 80 -7.39 -12.15 -24.34
C PRO A 80 -6.61 -11.53 -25.50
N PRO A 81 -7.30 -10.95 -26.52
CA PRO A 81 -6.65 -10.26 -27.61
C PRO A 81 -5.98 -8.98 -27.11
N VAL A 82 -4.75 -8.76 -27.54
CA VAL A 82 -3.99 -7.53 -27.31
C VAL A 82 -4.78 -6.34 -27.88
N PRO A 83 -5.21 -5.37 -27.08
CA PRO A 83 -5.85 -4.17 -27.61
C PRO A 83 -4.80 -3.26 -28.25
N THR A 84 -4.95 -3.03 -29.56
CA THR A 84 -4.23 -1.98 -30.27
C THR A 84 -4.89 -0.64 -29.91
N THR A 85 -4.43 0.00 -28.85
CA THR A 85 -4.84 1.37 -28.51
C THR A 85 -3.90 2.35 -29.17
N ALA A 86 -4.46 3.20 -30.02
CA ALA A 86 -3.76 4.35 -30.59
C ALA A 86 -3.49 5.36 -29.47
N THR A 87 -2.22 5.48 -29.09
CA THR A 87 -1.71 6.47 -28.13
C THR A 87 -1.81 7.87 -28.72
N PRO A 88 -2.30 8.89 -27.98
CA PRO A 88 -2.11 10.28 -28.36
C PRO A 88 -0.62 10.59 -28.25
N THR A 89 -0.02 10.99 -29.36
CA THR A 89 1.39 11.36 -29.48
C THR A 89 1.64 12.65 -28.68
N ALA A 90 2.12 12.52 -27.46
CA ALA A 90 2.80 13.60 -26.76
C ALA A 90 4.15 13.88 -27.47
N PRO A 91 4.69 15.10 -27.44
CA PRO A 91 5.95 15.40 -28.10
C PRO A 91 7.06 14.56 -27.46
N VAL A 92 7.65 13.68 -28.26
CA VAL A 92 8.81 12.89 -27.90
C VAL A 92 9.99 13.85 -27.72
N THR A 93 10.26 14.25 -26.49
CA THR A 93 11.56 14.83 -26.14
C THR A 93 12.58 13.70 -26.15
N SER A 94 13.50 13.75 -27.10
CA SER A 94 14.59 12.78 -27.17
C SER A 94 15.34 12.72 -25.84
N PRO A 95 15.71 11.54 -25.30
CA PRO A 95 16.42 11.42 -24.05
C PRO A 95 17.74 12.18 -24.09
N VAL A 96 17.97 13.03 -23.10
CA VAL A 96 19.24 13.74 -22.94
C VAL A 96 20.30 12.73 -22.48
N PRO A 97 21.44 12.56 -23.20
CA PRO A 97 22.47 11.65 -22.75
C PRO A 97 22.96 12.05 -21.36
N ALA A 98 23.03 11.10 -20.43
CA ALA A 98 23.39 11.32 -19.02
C ALA A 98 24.76 12.02 -18.79
N SER A 99 25.61 12.10 -19.81
CA SER A 99 26.94 12.73 -19.76
C SER A 99 26.92 14.27 -19.86
N ASN A 100 25.79 14.91 -20.08
CA ASN A 100 25.71 16.37 -20.34
C ASN A 100 24.73 17.11 -19.41
N ILE A 101 24.32 16.52 -18.30
CA ILE A 101 23.45 17.21 -17.33
C ILE A 101 24.31 18.14 -16.48
N ASN A 102 24.02 19.44 -16.57
CA ASN A 102 24.59 20.44 -15.70
C ASN A 102 23.76 20.54 -14.42
N PHE A 103 24.42 20.81 -13.31
CA PHE A 103 23.77 20.99 -12.01
C PHE A 103 23.88 22.43 -11.54
N GLU A 104 22.94 22.85 -10.74
CA GLU A 104 23.02 24.10 -9.96
C GLU A 104 22.73 23.80 -8.49
N VAL A 105 23.18 24.69 -7.62
CA VAL A 105 22.90 24.60 -6.19
C VAL A 105 21.63 25.37 -5.89
N LYS A 106 20.66 24.67 -5.27
CA LYS A 106 19.44 25.26 -4.72
C LYS A 106 19.50 25.17 -3.21
N THR A 107 19.24 26.28 -2.51
CA THR A 107 19.13 26.28 -1.06
C THR A 107 17.69 26.03 -0.68
N MET A 108 17.45 24.95 0.06
CA MET A 108 16.16 24.55 0.59
C MET A 108 15.96 25.14 1.97
N LYS A 109 14.73 25.12 2.47
CA LYS A 109 14.41 25.51 3.84
C LYS A 109 14.49 24.29 4.77
N GLN A 110 14.60 24.54 6.06
CA GLN A 110 14.66 23.46 7.08
C GLN A 110 13.37 22.61 7.09
N GLU A 111 12.22 23.26 6.93
CA GLU A 111 10.92 22.57 6.87
C GLU A 111 10.76 21.63 5.68
N ASP A 112 11.46 21.88 4.57
CA ASP A 112 11.39 21.05 3.37
C ASP A 112 12.00 19.64 3.59
N ILE A 113 12.86 19.47 4.60
CA ILE A 113 13.41 18.14 4.97
C ILE A 113 12.30 17.17 5.39
N TYR A 114 11.20 17.71 5.92
CA TYR A 114 10.08 16.97 6.49
C TYR A 114 8.92 16.77 5.51
N GLN A 115 9.15 16.97 4.20
CA GLN A 115 8.13 16.96 3.14
C GLN A 115 8.55 16.08 1.98
N GLY A 116 7.56 15.49 1.29
CA GLY A 116 7.76 14.68 0.08
C GLY A 116 7.45 13.20 0.28
N LYS A 117 7.58 12.45 -0.81
CA LYS A 117 7.16 11.04 -0.87
C LYS A 117 8.09 10.09 -0.10
N LEU A 118 9.37 10.47 0.09
CA LEU A 118 10.41 9.62 0.70
C LEU A 118 10.71 9.99 2.14
N ILE A 119 9.84 10.74 2.82
CA ILE A 119 9.98 10.99 4.24
C ILE A 119 9.83 9.68 5.02
N LEU A 120 10.83 9.35 5.85
CA LEU A 120 10.76 8.23 6.78
C LEU A 120 9.92 8.65 7.99
N ILE A 121 8.86 7.91 8.26
CA ILE A 121 7.98 8.12 9.41
C ILE A 121 7.96 6.83 10.22
N ASN A 122 8.43 6.90 11.46
CA ASN A 122 8.46 5.78 12.40
C ASN A 122 8.63 6.31 13.83
N SER A 123 8.91 5.43 14.79
CA SER A 123 9.10 5.80 16.21
C SER A 123 10.28 6.75 16.49
N GLU A 124 11.25 6.83 15.58
CA GLU A 124 12.43 7.71 15.72
C GLU A 124 12.26 9.00 14.91
N HIS A 125 11.50 8.97 13.83
CA HIS A 125 11.33 10.05 12.87
C HIS A 125 9.84 10.39 12.72
N HIS A 126 9.33 11.23 13.65
CA HIS A 126 7.92 11.60 13.67
C HIS A 126 7.54 12.54 12.54
N TYR A 127 6.33 12.38 12.02
CA TYR A 127 5.70 13.28 11.07
C TYR A 127 5.53 14.68 11.69
N ARG A 128 5.80 15.73 10.91
CA ARG A 128 5.86 17.11 11.42
C ARG A 128 4.59 17.92 11.20
N PHE A 129 3.57 17.35 10.55
CA PHE A 129 2.27 18.00 10.28
C PHE A 129 2.37 19.35 9.57
N TYR A 130 3.28 19.48 8.60
CA TYR A 130 3.31 20.60 7.67
C TYR A 130 2.31 20.37 6.53
N ASP A 131 1.68 21.46 6.04
CA ASP A 131 0.74 21.41 4.91
C ASP A 131 1.52 21.35 3.59
N PHE A 132 2.00 20.18 3.20
CA PHE A 132 2.73 19.99 1.95
C PHE A 132 1.97 19.13 0.93
N GLU A 133 1.02 18.33 1.37
CA GLU A 133 0.22 17.45 0.54
C GLU A 133 -1.25 17.88 0.56
N ASN A 134 -1.90 17.81 -0.58
CA ASN A 134 -3.33 18.04 -0.68
C ASN A 134 -4.07 16.73 -0.40
N PHE A 135 -4.88 16.69 0.64
CA PHE A 135 -5.73 15.55 0.95
C PHE A 135 -7.11 15.75 0.36
N VAL A 136 -7.57 14.76 -0.38
CA VAL A 136 -8.90 14.75 -0.99
C VAL A 136 -9.65 13.49 -0.58
N THR A 137 -10.99 13.53 -0.67
CA THR A 137 -11.82 12.36 -0.42
C THR A 137 -11.60 11.33 -1.51
N LEU A 138 -11.10 10.15 -1.13
CA LEU A 138 -10.82 9.08 -2.09
C LEU A 138 -12.07 8.64 -2.84
N PHE A 139 -13.25 8.70 -2.19
CA PHE A 139 -14.52 8.35 -2.78
C PHE A 139 -14.84 9.16 -4.06
N ASP A 140 -14.45 10.44 -4.11
CA ASP A 140 -14.71 11.30 -5.28
C ASP A 140 -13.81 10.98 -6.49
N TYR A 141 -12.73 10.24 -6.27
CA TYR A 141 -11.72 9.92 -7.27
C TYR A 141 -11.57 8.43 -7.57
N GLN A 142 -12.26 7.56 -6.80
CA GLN A 142 -12.18 6.12 -7.00
C GLN A 142 -12.72 5.70 -8.37
N THR A 143 -12.17 4.64 -8.93
CA THR A 143 -12.74 3.95 -10.10
C THR A 143 -13.79 2.92 -9.66
N TYR A 144 -14.40 2.22 -10.62
CA TYR A 144 -15.35 1.13 -10.32
C TYR A 144 -14.64 -0.18 -9.90
N SER A 145 -13.31 -0.22 -9.93
CA SER A 145 -12.51 -1.43 -9.72
C SER A 145 -12.29 -1.77 -8.25
N TYR A 146 -12.65 -0.86 -7.34
CA TYR A 146 -12.51 -1.08 -5.91
C TYR A 146 -13.55 -0.28 -5.11
N LYS A 147 -13.63 -0.57 -3.83
CA LYS A 147 -14.57 0.05 -2.90
C LYS A 147 -13.83 0.96 -1.90
N VAL A 148 -14.52 1.93 -1.35
CA VAL A 148 -14.03 2.79 -0.26
C VAL A 148 -14.96 2.64 0.94
N SER A 149 -14.41 2.40 2.13
CA SER A 149 -15.21 2.09 3.33
C SER A 149 -15.97 3.28 3.90
N ASP A 150 -15.46 4.49 3.69
CA ASP A 150 -16.04 5.73 4.20
C ASP A 150 -15.97 6.84 3.14
N TYR A 151 -17.06 7.60 2.99
CA TYR A 151 -17.14 8.75 2.07
C TYR A 151 -16.13 9.85 2.43
N ASP A 152 -15.75 9.95 3.72
CA ASP A 152 -14.82 10.96 4.23
C ASP A 152 -13.37 10.44 4.32
N LEU A 153 -13.07 9.24 3.77
CA LEU A 153 -11.71 8.71 3.74
C LEU A 153 -10.84 9.63 2.89
N LEU A 154 -9.84 10.26 3.53
CA LEU A 154 -8.90 11.15 2.86
C LEU A 154 -7.64 10.40 2.41
N PHE A 155 -7.10 10.80 1.27
CA PHE A 155 -5.84 10.29 0.74
C PHE A 155 -5.06 11.42 0.03
N ALA A 156 -3.74 11.26 -0.13
CA ALA A 156 -2.91 12.22 -0.84
C ALA A 156 -3.30 12.28 -2.32
N GLU A 157 -3.69 13.46 -2.81
CA GLU A 157 -4.11 13.66 -4.21
C GLU A 157 -3.05 13.16 -5.19
N SER A 158 -1.77 13.37 -4.87
CA SER A 158 -0.63 12.96 -5.70
C SER A 158 -0.49 11.45 -5.89
N ALA A 159 -1.06 10.64 -5.00
CA ALA A 159 -0.97 9.17 -5.04
C ALA A 159 -2.22 8.50 -5.65
N ILE A 160 -3.32 9.23 -5.84
CA ILE A 160 -4.57 8.67 -6.35
C ILE A 160 -4.47 8.07 -7.75
N PRO A 161 -3.83 8.73 -8.74
CA PRO A 161 -3.71 8.12 -10.08
C PRO A 161 -3.02 6.75 -10.03
N ALA A 162 -1.95 6.64 -9.26
CA ALA A 162 -1.21 5.39 -9.10
C ALA A 162 -2.02 4.29 -8.38
N LEU A 163 -2.83 4.68 -7.39
CA LEU A 163 -3.74 3.77 -6.71
C LEU A 163 -4.82 3.24 -7.67
N ASN A 164 -5.42 4.13 -8.45
CA ASN A 164 -6.43 3.77 -9.43
C ASN A 164 -5.86 2.83 -10.49
N ASP A 165 -4.71 3.16 -11.07
CA ASP A 165 -4.05 2.33 -12.08
C ASP A 165 -3.74 0.92 -11.55
N MET A 166 -3.27 0.81 -10.29
CA MET A 166 -3.00 -0.48 -9.65
C MET A 166 -4.26 -1.33 -9.49
N LEU A 167 -5.35 -0.73 -9.01
CA LEU A 167 -6.58 -1.46 -8.72
C LEU A 167 -7.42 -1.70 -9.99
N ASP A 168 -7.33 -0.83 -11.00
CA ASP A 168 -7.91 -1.04 -12.33
C ASP A 168 -7.24 -2.23 -13.03
N ASP A 169 -5.91 -2.34 -12.97
CA ASP A 169 -5.19 -3.48 -13.50
C ASP A 169 -5.49 -4.76 -12.72
N PHE A 170 -5.56 -4.70 -11.38
CA PHE A 170 -6.01 -5.84 -10.58
C PHE A 170 -7.39 -6.33 -11.03
N TYR A 171 -8.35 -5.42 -11.18
CA TYR A 171 -9.68 -5.75 -11.67
C TYR A 171 -9.65 -6.32 -13.09
N TYR A 172 -8.84 -5.73 -13.99
CA TYR A 172 -8.69 -6.20 -15.36
C TYR A 172 -8.20 -7.66 -15.44
N TYR A 173 -7.23 -8.03 -14.60
CA TYR A 173 -6.65 -9.38 -14.61
C TYR A 173 -7.51 -10.41 -13.86
N THR A 174 -8.25 -9.98 -12.83
CA THR A 174 -8.95 -10.92 -11.94
C THR A 174 -10.48 -10.91 -12.10
N GLY A 175 -11.04 -9.82 -12.60
CA GLY A 175 -12.48 -9.57 -12.64
C GLY A 175 -13.08 -9.28 -11.25
N LEU A 176 -12.26 -9.02 -10.22
CA LEU A 176 -12.70 -8.80 -8.84
C LEU A 176 -12.58 -7.32 -8.44
N ASP A 177 -13.70 -6.72 -8.04
CA ASP A 177 -13.80 -5.38 -7.44
C ASP A 177 -13.90 -5.43 -5.90
N ALA A 178 -13.49 -6.54 -5.30
CA ALA A 178 -13.67 -6.81 -3.89
C ALA A 178 -12.67 -6.09 -2.96
N VAL A 179 -11.61 -5.48 -3.51
CA VAL A 179 -10.67 -4.68 -2.70
C VAL A 179 -11.39 -3.45 -2.17
N MET A 180 -11.22 -3.17 -0.89
CA MET A 180 -11.80 -2.00 -0.24
C MET A 180 -10.72 -1.20 0.48
N ALA A 181 -10.55 0.08 0.12
CA ALA A 181 -9.75 1.01 0.89
C ALA A 181 -10.44 1.28 2.24
N ILE A 182 -9.77 0.93 3.35
CA ILE A 182 -10.35 1.01 4.69
C ILE A 182 -9.74 2.10 5.56
N SER A 183 -8.53 2.57 5.22
CA SER A 183 -7.85 3.63 5.95
C SER A 183 -6.88 4.36 5.03
N GLY A 184 -6.94 5.68 5.04
CA GLY A 184 -6.01 6.58 4.37
C GLY A 184 -5.38 7.55 5.36
N HIS A 185 -5.52 8.87 5.16
CA HIS A 185 -5.02 9.87 6.09
C HIS A 185 -5.68 9.75 7.47
N ARG A 186 -4.85 9.84 8.51
CA ARG A 186 -5.28 9.86 9.91
C ARG A 186 -4.76 11.11 10.61
N THR A 187 -5.64 11.80 11.36
CA THR A 187 -5.22 12.88 12.25
C THR A 187 -4.45 12.34 13.46
N TYR A 188 -3.72 13.22 14.15
CA TYR A 188 -3.02 12.88 15.39
C TYR A 188 -3.99 12.31 16.44
N ASP A 189 -5.12 12.97 16.65
CA ASP A 189 -6.10 12.56 17.68
C ASP A 189 -6.77 11.24 17.34
N PHE A 190 -7.03 10.97 16.05
CA PHE A 190 -7.60 9.70 15.63
C PHE A 190 -6.59 8.56 15.81
N GLN A 191 -5.32 8.77 15.51
CA GLN A 191 -4.27 7.78 15.78
C GLN A 191 -4.12 7.49 17.29
N GLN A 192 -4.24 8.52 18.15
CA GLN A 192 -4.25 8.33 19.60
C GLN A 192 -5.43 7.47 20.03
N TYR A 193 -6.62 7.76 19.49
CA TYR A 193 -7.82 6.96 19.78
C TYR A 193 -7.64 5.48 19.40
N LEU A 194 -7.02 5.20 18.25
CA LEU A 194 -6.74 3.83 17.80
C LEU A 194 -5.76 3.13 18.75
N LEU A 195 -4.68 3.81 19.13
CA LEU A 195 -3.71 3.27 20.06
C LEU A 195 -4.32 2.98 21.44
N ASP A 196 -5.10 3.90 21.99
CA ASP A 196 -5.78 3.72 23.29
C ASP A 196 -6.75 2.51 23.24
N LYS A 197 -7.44 2.33 22.13
CA LYS A 197 -8.31 1.17 21.90
C LYS A 197 -7.52 -0.14 21.89
N GLU A 198 -6.42 -0.19 21.16
CA GLU A 198 -5.58 -1.38 21.06
C GLU A 198 -4.94 -1.71 22.43
N ILE A 199 -4.44 -0.70 23.14
CA ILE A 199 -3.89 -0.88 24.49
C ILE A 199 -4.94 -1.47 25.44
N ALA A 200 -6.19 -1.02 25.34
CA ALA A 200 -7.28 -1.55 26.17
C ALA A 200 -7.62 -3.02 25.87
N LEU A 201 -7.36 -3.48 24.63
CA LEU A 201 -7.63 -4.85 24.18
C LEU A 201 -6.50 -5.81 24.53
N VAL A 202 -5.25 -5.45 24.23
CA VAL A 202 -4.11 -6.38 24.26
C VAL A 202 -2.98 -5.93 25.18
N GLY A 203 -3.05 -4.74 25.77
CA GLY A 203 -2.00 -4.13 26.58
C GLY A 203 -0.97 -3.36 25.75
N ALA A 204 -0.22 -2.47 26.42
CA ALA A 204 0.63 -1.49 25.74
C ALA A 204 1.78 -2.13 24.94
N GLU A 205 2.39 -3.19 25.43
CA GLU A 205 3.52 -3.85 24.77
C GLU A 205 3.10 -4.53 23.46
N GLU A 206 1.95 -5.21 23.48
CA GLU A 206 1.43 -5.87 22.28
C GLU A 206 0.86 -4.85 21.29
N ALA A 207 0.11 -3.86 21.77
CA ALA A 207 -0.45 -2.79 20.97
C ALA A 207 0.61 -2.03 20.14
N ALA A 208 1.79 -1.78 20.73
CA ALA A 208 2.89 -1.08 20.07
C ALA A 208 3.46 -1.80 18.84
N LYS A 209 3.19 -3.10 18.67
CA LYS A 209 3.60 -3.88 17.50
C LYS A 209 2.66 -3.69 16.29
N TRP A 210 1.44 -3.22 16.52
CA TRP A 210 0.38 -3.13 15.53
C TRP A 210 -0.08 -1.70 15.26
N VAL A 211 -0.05 -0.85 16.27
CA VAL A 211 -0.53 0.52 16.18
C VAL A 211 0.58 1.48 16.57
N ALA A 212 1.10 2.20 15.59
CA ALA A 212 2.11 3.22 15.80
C ALA A 212 1.60 4.34 16.74
N GLN A 213 2.50 4.93 17.52
CA GLN A 213 2.19 6.10 18.32
C GLN A 213 1.80 7.30 17.42
N PRO A 214 0.96 8.24 17.92
CA PRO A 214 0.71 9.49 17.24
C PRO A 214 2.01 10.23 16.89
N GLY A 215 2.10 10.64 15.64
CA GLY A 215 3.33 11.18 15.05
C GLY A 215 4.22 10.14 14.37
N ALA A 216 4.15 8.87 14.78
CA ALA A 216 4.95 7.78 14.21
C ALA A 216 4.22 6.97 13.12
N SER A 217 2.95 7.29 12.84
CA SER A 217 2.14 6.62 11.81
C SER A 217 2.33 7.25 10.44
N GLU A 218 2.58 6.41 9.41
CA GLU A 218 2.67 6.88 8.02
C GLU A 218 1.34 7.42 7.47
N HIS A 219 0.21 7.02 8.06
CA HIS A 219 -1.11 7.55 7.69
C HIS A 219 -1.23 9.07 7.90
N HIS A 220 -0.45 9.68 8.78
CA HIS A 220 -0.42 11.13 8.92
C HIS A 220 -0.02 11.86 7.64
N SER A 221 0.79 11.22 6.79
CA SER A 221 1.22 11.79 5.51
C SER A 221 0.17 11.69 4.41
N GLY A 222 -0.87 10.87 4.59
CA GLY A 222 -1.82 10.52 3.52
C GLY A 222 -1.23 9.67 2.39
N LEU A 223 0.03 9.23 2.51
CA LEU A 223 0.71 8.38 1.53
C LEU A 223 0.62 6.89 1.88
N ALA A 224 0.01 6.54 2.99
CA ALA A 224 -0.27 5.15 3.38
C ALA A 224 -1.76 4.84 3.23
N ILE A 225 -2.05 3.62 2.78
CA ILE A 225 -3.40 3.11 2.61
C ILE A 225 -3.48 1.66 3.09
N ASP A 226 -4.56 1.35 3.82
CA ASP A 226 -4.86 -0.02 4.25
C ASP A 226 -6.01 -0.58 3.42
N PHE A 227 -5.92 -1.86 3.05
CA PHE A 227 -6.95 -2.57 2.33
C PHE A 227 -7.66 -3.62 3.19
N GLY A 228 -8.94 -3.81 2.90
CA GLY A 228 -9.77 -4.94 3.28
C GLY A 228 -10.37 -5.59 2.04
N VAL A 229 -11.16 -6.64 2.22
CA VAL A 229 -11.87 -7.34 1.15
C VAL A 229 -13.36 -7.34 1.45
N LEU A 230 -14.17 -6.77 0.56
CA LEU A 230 -15.63 -6.74 0.67
C LEU A 230 -16.26 -7.24 -0.63
N TYR A 231 -16.84 -8.43 -0.60
CA TYR A 231 -17.59 -8.99 -1.72
C TYR A 231 -19.00 -8.39 -1.86
N ASP A 232 -19.57 -8.44 -3.04
CA ASP A 232 -20.94 -7.96 -3.31
C ASP A 232 -22.02 -8.69 -2.50
N SER A 233 -21.72 -9.89 -2.00
CA SER A 233 -22.56 -10.60 -1.04
C SER A 233 -22.68 -9.90 0.31
N GLY A 234 -21.81 -8.89 0.59
CA GLY A 234 -21.68 -8.21 1.86
C GLY A 234 -20.73 -8.90 2.85
N GLU A 235 -20.06 -9.98 2.42
CA GLU A 235 -19.05 -10.65 3.24
C GLU A 235 -17.76 -9.83 3.25
N TYR A 236 -17.26 -9.54 4.45
CA TYR A 236 -16.00 -8.82 4.69
C TYR A 236 -14.92 -9.78 5.20
N TYR A 237 -13.72 -9.62 4.69
CA TYR A 237 -12.51 -10.33 5.13
C TYR A 237 -11.36 -9.36 5.32
N GLU A 238 -10.43 -9.71 6.20
CA GLU A 238 -9.13 -9.04 6.25
C GLU A 238 -8.36 -9.28 4.95
N TYR A 239 -7.66 -8.25 4.51
CA TYR A 239 -6.74 -8.38 3.39
C TYR A 239 -5.42 -9.00 3.90
N ASP A 240 -5.15 -10.23 3.50
CA ASP A 240 -3.95 -10.97 3.91
C ASP A 240 -2.89 -11.09 2.80
N GLY A 241 -3.15 -10.50 1.64
CA GLY A 241 -2.26 -10.55 0.48
C GLY A 241 -2.08 -11.94 -0.11
N SER A 242 -2.98 -12.90 0.20
CA SER A 242 -2.90 -14.28 -0.30
C SER A 242 -3.88 -14.57 -1.44
N GLY A 243 -3.76 -15.75 -2.03
CA GLY A 243 -4.63 -16.17 -3.12
C GLY A 243 -4.58 -15.21 -4.30
N VAL A 244 -5.74 -14.78 -4.81
CA VAL A 244 -5.82 -13.83 -5.93
C VAL A 244 -5.29 -12.44 -5.57
N PHE A 245 -5.37 -12.04 -4.30
CA PHE A 245 -4.90 -10.73 -3.83
C PHE A 245 -3.36 -10.64 -3.75
N ALA A 246 -2.64 -11.77 -3.80
CA ALA A 246 -1.17 -11.77 -3.89
C ALA A 246 -0.68 -10.96 -5.09
N TRP A 247 -1.47 -10.88 -6.15
CA TRP A 247 -1.15 -10.07 -7.32
C TRP A 247 -0.86 -8.61 -6.96
N ILE A 248 -1.62 -8.01 -6.02
CA ILE A 248 -1.40 -6.61 -5.61
C ILE A 248 -0.07 -6.50 -4.88
N ASN A 249 0.23 -7.37 -3.91
CA ASN A 249 1.48 -7.33 -3.16
C ASN A 249 2.71 -7.56 -4.06
N GLU A 250 2.57 -8.41 -5.08
CA GLU A 250 3.64 -8.71 -6.04
C GLU A 250 3.87 -7.59 -7.06
N ASN A 251 2.84 -6.80 -7.39
CA ASN A 251 2.88 -5.81 -8.46
C ASN A 251 2.80 -4.35 -8.00
N CYS A 252 2.50 -4.07 -6.73
CA CYS A 252 2.30 -2.71 -6.22
C CYS A 252 3.48 -1.76 -6.52
N HIS A 253 4.71 -2.29 -6.57
CA HIS A 253 5.90 -1.51 -6.89
C HIS A 253 5.87 -0.87 -8.28
N LYS A 254 5.18 -1.49 -9.25
CA LYS A 254 5.02 -0.97 -10.62
C LYS A 254 4.17 0.30 -10.66
N TYR A 255 3.38 0.53 -9.62
CA TYR A 255 2.51 1.69 -9.42
C TYR A 255 3.04 2.65 -8.35
N GLY A 256 4.25 2.38 -7.84
CA GLY A 256 4.89 3.25 -6.87
C GLY A 256 4.57 2.96 -5.41
N PHE A 257 3.91 1.85 -5.10
CA PHE A 257 3.61 1.40 -3.74
C PHE A 257 4.57 0.29 -3.30
N ILE A 258 4.76 0.18 -1.99
CA ILE A 258 5.40 -0.97 -1.36
C ILE A 258 4.49 -1.55 -0.29
N VAL A 259 4.57 -2.86 -0.05
CA VAL A 259 4.10 -3.45 1.20
C VAL A 259 5.09 -3.01 2.28
N ARG A 260 4.62 -2.20 3.23
CA ARG A 260 5.51 -1.45 4.13
C ARG A 260 6.15 -2.31 5.21
N TYR A 261 5.40 -3.25 5.77
CA TYR A 261 5.79 -4.01 6.94
C TYR A 261 5.88 -5.50 6.61
N ASN A 262 7.06 -5.92 6.13
CA ASN A 262 7.35 -7.31 5.81
C ASN A 262 7.75 -8.09 7.07
N PRO A 263 7.46 -9.41 7.14
CA PRO A 263 7.65 -10.19 8.36
C PRO A 263 9.11 -10.30 8.81
N ASP A 264 10.05 -10.28 7.87
CA ASP A 264 11.49 -10.35 8.13
C ASP A 264 12.09 -9.00 8.57
N LYS A 265 11.34 -7.89 8.47
CA LYS A 265 11.79 -6.53 8.76
C LYS A 265 11.27 -5.96 10.09
N GLN A 266 10.45 -6.69 10.84
CA GLN A 266 9.89 -6.22 12.11
C GLN A 266 10.95 -5.73 13.11
N HIS A 267 12.13 -6.36 13.13
CA HIS A 267 13.22 -5.97 14.01
C HIS A 267 13.85 -4.60 13.68
N ILE A 268 13.55 -4.05 12.49
CA ILE A 268 13.97 -2.72 12.04
C ILE A 268 12.81 -1.74 12.17
N THR A 269 11.64 -2.11 11.63
CA THR A 269 10.48 -1.22 11.55
C THR A 269 9.76 -1.03 12.90
N GLY A 270 9.90 -2.02 13.80
CA GLY A 270 9.16 -2.08 15.06
C GLY A 270 7.71 -2.52 14.93
N ILE A 271 7.17 -2.59 13.70
CA ILE A 271 5.78 -2.97 13.41
C ILE A 271 5.73 -4.41 12.90
N ALA A 272 4.73 -5.17 13.30
CA ALA A 272 4.48 -6.53 12.87
C ALA A 272 4.17 -6.59 11.35
N HIS A 273 4.06 -7.80 10.80
CA HIS A 273 3.71 -7.97 9.39
C HIS A 273 2.29 -7.50 9.10
N GLU A 274 2.17 -6.55 8.20
CA GLU A 274 0.90 -5.97 7.76
C GLU A 274 0.78 -6.06 6.23
N PRO A 275 0.28 -7.17 5.67
CA PRO A 275 0.15 -7.35 4.22
C PRO A 275 -0.84 -6.38 3.57
N TRP A 276 -1.72 -5.78 4.36
CA TRP A 276 -2.73 -4.81 3.96
C TRP A 276 -2.23 -3.38 3.87
N HIS A 277 -1.07 -3.04 4.48
CA HIS A 277 -0.55 -1.68 4.60
C HIS A 277 0.41 -1.36 3.47
N PHE A 278 -0.01 -0.46 2.60
CA PHE A 278 0.76 -0.01 1.44
C PHE A 278 1.23 1.43 1.61
N ARG A 279 2.51 1.68 1.25
CA ARG A 279 3.09 3.03 1.28
C ARG A 279 3.48 3.47 -0.13
N TYR A 280 3.03 4.67 -0.53
CA TYR A 280 3.39 5.28 -1.81
C TYR A 280 4.74 6.00 -1.73
N LEU A 281 5.65 5.67 -2.65
CA LEU A 281 6.99 6.25 -2.78
C LEU A 281 7.23 6.84 -4.18
N GLY A 282 6.36 6.54 -5.15
CA GLY A 282 6.59 6.72 -6.58
C GLY A 282 7.34 5.55 -7.22
N VAL A 283 7.09 5.34 -8.51
CA VAL A 283 7.50 4.12 -9.24
C VAL A 283 9.00 3.82 -9.13
N PRO A 284 9.96 4.75 -9.40
CA PRO A 284 11.38 4.36 -9.39
C PRO A 284 11.84 3.89 -8.02
N HIS A 285 11.34 4.51 -6.94
CA HIS A 285 11.75 4.14 -5.59
C HIS A 285 11.10 2.84 -5.12
N ALA A 286 9.81 2.65 -5.38
CA ALA A 286 9.11 1.41 -5.04
C ALA A 286 9.72 0.20 -5.78
N THR A 287 10.04 0.36 -7.08
CA THR A 287 10.75 -0.66 -7.87
C THR A 287 12.08 -1.03 -7.20
N LYS A 288 12.89 -0.04 -6.82
CA LYS A 288 14.22 -0.32 -6.25
C LYS A 288 14.15 -0.92 -4.84
N VAL A 289 13.22 -0.47 -4.01
CA VAL A 289 12.95 -1.07 -2.68
C VAL A 289 12.62 -2.56 -2.83
N THR A 290 11.71 -2.88 -3.74
CA THR A 290 11.26 -4.25 -3.99
C THR A 290 12.38 -5.11 -4.59
N GLU A 291 13.12 -4.60 -5.58
CA GLU A 291 14.27 -5.28 -6.19
C GLU A 291 15.33 -5.67 -5.16
N LEU A 292 15.61 -4.79 -4.20
CA LEU A 292 16.63 -5.01 -3.18
C LEU A 292 16.11 -5.76 -1.94
N GLY A 293 14.79 -5.95 -1.80
CA GLY A 293 14.17 -6.56 -0.62
C GLY A 293 14.40 -5.74 0.66
N LEU A 294 14.42 -4.41 0.55
CA LEU A 294 14.65 -3.50 1.68
C LEU A 294 13.32 -3.02 2.28
N CYS A 295 13.33 -2.66 3.57
CA CYS A 295 12.31 -1.79 4.12
C CYS A 295 12.68 -0.31 3.86
N LEU A 296 11.78 0.62 4.15
CA LEU A 296 12.02 2.04 3.87
C LEU A 296 13.19 2.60 4.68
N GLU A 297 13.38 2.16 5.92
CA GLU A 297 14.51 2.52 6.77
C GLU A 297 15.86 2.19 6.10
N GLU A 298 16.00 0.95 5.67
CA GLU A 298 17.20 0.47 4.96
C GLU A 298 17.41 1.20 3.64
N TYR A 299 16.32 1.49 2.92
CA TYR A 299 16.39 2.17 1.63
C TYR A 299 16.83 3.63 1.74
N ILE A 300 16.34 4.37 2.74
CA ILE A 300 16.78 5.75 2.99
C ILE A 300 18.27 5.79 3.35
N ASP A 301 18.75 4.82 4.11
CA ASP A 301 20.18 4.71 4.42
C ASP A 301 21.00 4.30 3.18
N TYR A 302 20.51 3.35 2.39
CA TYR A 302 21.14 2.93 1.13
C TYR A 302 21.34 4.09 0.15
N LEU A 303 20.38 5.01 0.05
CA LEU A 303 20.50 6.17 -0.84
C LEU A 303 21.61 7.15 -0.44
N ARG A 304 22.10 7.12 0.80
CA ARG A 304 23.18 7.99 1.29
C ARG A 304 24.52 7.74 0.59
N ASP A 305 24.71 6.57 0.00
CA ASP A 305 25.93 6.18 -0.73
C ASP A 305 26.00 6.78 -2.14
N TYR A 306 24.94 7.46 -2.59
CA TYR A 306 24.81 8.03 -3.93
C TYR A 306 24.79 9.55 -3.89
N SER A 307 25.66 10.18 -4.69
CA SER A 307 25.76 11.64 -4.82
C SER A 307 25.40 12.10 -6.24
N TYR A 308 25.24 13.40 -6.43
CA TYR A 308 24.86 13.98 -7.72
C TYR A 308 25.83 13.65 -8.86
N ASP A 309 27.11 13.45 -8.55
CA ASP A 309 28.17 13.06 -9.50
C ASP A 309 28.30 11.53 -9.68
N LYS A 310 27.71 10.77 -8.76
CA LYS A 310 27.61 9.30 -8.83
C LYS A 310 26.20 8.83 -8.42
N PRO A 311 25.16 9.17 -9.19
CA PRO A 311 23.79 8.82 -8.85
C PRO A 311 23.51 7.32 -9.01
N LEU A 312 22.59 6.80 -8.21
CA LEU A 312 21.97 5.49 -8.41
C LEU A 312 21.17 5.51 -9.72
N THR A 313 21.32 4.47 -10.52
CA THR A 313 20.46 4.23 -11.68
C THR A 313 19.38 3.25 -11.29
N ILE A 314 18.14 3.61 -11.62
CA ILE A 314 16.97 2.75 -11.44
C ILE A 314 16.33 2.57 -12.80
N GLU A 315 16.19 1.32 -13.23
CA GLU A 315 15.39 0.93 -14.39
C GLU A 315 14.09 0.31 -13.86
N THR A 316 12.97 0.78 -14.36
CA THR A 316 11.64 0.30 -13.98
C THR A 316 11.20 -0.86 -14.87
N ASP A 317 10.18 -1.59 -14.47
CA ASP A 317 9.60 -2.68 -15.26
C ASP A 317 9.08 -2.22 -16.63
N SER A 318 8.71 -0.94 -16.75
CA SER A 318 8.31 -0.32 -18.04
C SER A 318 9.51 0.08 -18.93
N GLY A 319 10.74 -0.12 -18.46
CA GLY A 319 11.98 0.26 -19.17
C GLY A 319 12.34 1.73 -19.06
N GLU A 320 11.67 2.49 -18.20
CA GLU A 320 12.05 3.87 -17.89
C GLU A 320 13.29 3.88 -17.00
N VAL A 321 14.20 4.81 -17.27
CA VAL A 321 15.46 4.92 -16.53
C VAL A 321 15.49 6.22 -15.75
N TYR A 322 15.75 6.09 -14.45
CA TYR A 322 15.87 7.22 -13.52
C TYR A 322 17.25 7.28 -12.91
N LYS A 323 17.63 8.49 -12.49
CA LYS A 323 18.78 8.76 -11.63
C LYS A 323 18.30 9.34 -10.32
N THR A 324 18.84 8.83 -9.20
CA THR A 324 18.53 9.34 -7.87
C THR A 324 19.80 9.46 -7.03
N TYR A 325 19.82 10.42 -6.12
CA TYR A 325 20.94 10.68 -5.22
C TYR A 325 20.49 11.46 -3.98
N PHE A 326 21.29 11.40 -2.96
CA PHE A 326 21.09 12.08 -1.68
C PHE A 326 21.96 13.33 -1.57
N CYS A 327 21.38 14.41 -1.00
CA CYS A 327 22.08 15.64 -0.61
C CYS A 327 21.85 15.89 0.88
N LYS A 328 22.90 15.83 1.70
CA LYS A 328 22.83 16.16 3.11
C LYS A 328 22.75 17.67 3.32
N GLY A 329 21.93 18.10 4.29
CA GLY A 329 21.74 19.52 4.64
C GLY A 329 20.87 20.27 3.61
N LEU A 330 20.96 21.59 3.62
CA LEU A 330 20.01 22.46 2.91
C LEU A 330 20.44 22.86 1.50
N ASN A 331 21.70 22.62 1.12
CA ASN A 331 22.20 22.91 -0.23
C ASN A 331 22.11 21.67 -1.09
N VAL A 332 21.17 21.66 -2.03
CA VAL A 332 20.96 20.54 -2.94
C VAL A 332 21.46 20.86 -4.35
N TYR A 333 22.08 19.87 -4.99
CA TYR A 333 22.43 19.95 -6.40
C TYR A 333 21.22 19.51 -7.20
N THR A 334 20.70 20.38 -8.06
CA THR A 334 19.55 20.06 -8.92
C THR A 334 19.95 20.05 -10.39
N PRO A 335 19.45 19.09 -11.19
CA PRO A 335 19.76 19.04 -12.61
C PRO A 335 19.10 20.22 -13.35
N LYS A 336 19.80 20.77 -14.34
CA LYS A 336 19.28 21.79 -15.25
C LYS A 336 18.68 21.13 -16.49
N ASN A 337 17.58 21.69 -16.99
CA ASN A 337 16.96 21.31 -18.27
C ASN A 337 16.40 19.87 -18.31
N VAL A 338 16.12 19.29 -17.16
CA VAL A 338 15.35 18.06 -17.00
C VAL A 338 14.38 18.24 -15.82
N ASP A 339 13.23 17.63 -15.91
CA ASP A 339 12.28 17.61 -14.81
C ASP A 339 12.81 16.69 -13.71
N TYR A 340 12.64 17.09 -12.45
CA TYR A 340 13.09 16.34 -11.30
C TYR A 340 12.14 16.49 -10.12
N GLU A 341 12.13 15.50 -9.27
CA GLU A 341 11.49 15.55 -7.96
C GLU A 341 12.52 15.76 -6.85
N ILE A 342 12.13 16.49 -5.80
CA ILE A 342 12.87 16.61 -4.54
C ILE A 342 11.97 16.10 -3.42
N SER A 343 12.47 15.18 -2.62
CA SER A 343 11.84 14.78 -1.38
C SER A 343 12.80 14.99 -0.22
N GLY A 344 12.33 15.57 0.86
CA GLY A 344 13.02 15.43 2.15
C GLY A 344 13.01 13.97 2.60
N ASN A 345 13.92 13.61 3.52
CA ASN A 345 13.97 12.27 4.10
C ASN A 345 13.46 12.20 5.55
N ASN A 346 12.94 13.31 6.09
CA ASN A 346 12.52 13.50 7.49
C ASN A 346 13.67 13.33 8.52
N ILE A 347 14.92 13.36 8.08
CA ILE A 347 16.11 13.18 8.92
C ILE A 347 17.05 14.38 8.78
N ASP A 348 17.79 14.49 7.68
CA ASP A 348 18.89 15.44 7.57
C ASP A 348 19.21 15.91 6.15
N GLY A 349 18.33 15.64 5.16
CA GLY A 349 18.61 16.03 3.78
C GLY A 349 17.51 15.66 2.78
N PHE A 350 17.90 15.62 1.51
CA PHE A 350 17.00 15.52 0.38
C PHE A 350 17.43 14.41 -0.58
N ILE A 351 16.44 13.77 -1.18
CA ILE A 351 16.60 12.82 -2.27
C ILE A 351 16.09 13.50 -3.53
N ILE A 352 16.92 13.54 -4.56
CA ILE A 352 16.62 14.13 -5.85
C ILE A 352 16.52 13.00 -6.88
N THR A 353 15.44 12.99 -7.65
CA THR A 353 15.18 11.96 -8.64
C THR A 353 14.75 12.59 -9.96
N TYR A 354 15.34 12.15 -11.07
CA TYR A 354 15.00 12.63 -12.41
C TYR A 354 15.05 11.49 -13.43
N LYS A 355 14.18 11.59 -14.43
CA LYS A 355 14.10 10.63 -15.52
C LYS A 355 15.13 10.95 -16.59
N VAL A 356 15.80 9.91 -17.14
CA VAL A 356 16.79 10.06 -18.21
C VAL A 356 16.37 9.39 -19.51
N SER A 357 15.48 8.42 -19.48
CA SER A 357 14.90 7.78 -20.67
C SER A 357 13.58 7.07 -20.32
#